data_598ebfbff0f60b7d05d772bc30b83db8
#
_entry.id   598ebfbff0f60b7d05d772bc30b83db8
#
_cell.length_a   1.000
_cell.length_b   1.000
_cell.length_c   1.000
_cell.angle_alpha   90.00
_cell.angle_beta   90.00
_cell.angle_gamma   90.00
#
_symmetry.space_group_name_H-M   'P 1'
#
loop_
_entity.id
_entity.type
_entity.pdbx_description
1 polymer ?
#
loop_
_entity_poly.entity_id
_entity_poly.type
_entity_poly.pdbx_seq_one_letter_code
_entity_poly.pdbx_strand_id
1 'polypeptide(L)'
;VNEAERLLTGVEDSVREVLVVRSTHSRELLDELDLQILDMIKGNARLSIRELARALKRSPSVIHRRLKRLERLGIVKGYTALLDYTKLGYGIHALTLLQVEGEHITDVERMLAQEANVRAVYDITGEYDIAIITVFSSVSELDSFIKRILKVPYIKRSVTNIILRVVKDSPNIGLSLSGGFPLRTPPGGTN
;
A
#
# COMPACT_ATOMS: atom_id res chain seq x y z
N VAL A 1 -21.68 -7.38 30.62
CA VAL A 1 -20.75 -7.40 29.46
C VAL A 1 -21.61 -7.70 28.27
N ASN A 2 -21.73 -6.72 27.36
CA ASN A 2 -22.68 -6.70 26.25
C ASN A 2 -22.19 -7.64 25.13
N GLU A 3 -23.12 -8.29 24.44
CA GLU A 3 -22.83 -9.22 23.33
C GLU A 3 -21.98 -8.57 22.21
N ALA A 4 -22.13 -7.26 22.03
CA ALA A 4 -21.29 -6.45 21.13
C ALA A 4 -19.82 -6.38 21.56
N GLU A 5 -19.50 -6.35 22.86
CA GLU A 5 -18.12 -6.37 23.35
C GLU A 5 -17.44 -7.74 23.16
N ARG A 6 -18.21 -8.82 23.21
CA ARG A 6 -17.69 -10.17 22.92
C ARG A 6 -17.39 -10.39 21.44
N LEU A 7 -18.22 -9.81 20.56
CA LEU A 7 -17.98 -9.86 19.11
C LEU A 7 -16.76 -9.03 18.71
N LEU A 8 -16.56 -7.86 19.30
CA LEU A 8 -15.40 -7.00 19.04
C LEU A 8 -14.10 -7.63 19.53
N THR A 9 -14.06 -8.24 20.72
CA THR A 9 -12.87 -8.96 21.21
C THR A 9 -12.51 -10.18 20.35
N GLY A 10 -13.50 -10.93 19.86
CA GLY A 10 -13.25 -12.07 18.96
C GLY A 10 -12.69 -11.67 17.60
N VAL A 11 -13.10 -10.53 17.07
CA VAL A 11 -12.56 -9.98 15.80
C VAL A 11 -11.14 -9.43 16.00
N GLU A 12 -10.88 -8.74 17.11
CA GLU A 12 -9.55 -8.23 17.43
C GLU A 12 -8.52 -9.36 17.61
N ASP A 13 -8.90 -10.45 18.26
CA ASP A 13 -8.01 -11.60 18.44
C ASP A 13 -7.75 -12.34 17.12
N SER A 14 -8.77 -12.53 16.28
CA SER A 14 -8.62 -13.14 14.95
C SER A 14 -7.76 -12.30 14.00
N VAL A 15 -7.96 -10.97 14.00
CA VAL A 15 -7.14 -10.02 13.21
C VAL A 15 -5.71 -9.96 13.74
N ARG A 16 -5.52 -10.03 15.07
CA ARG A 16 -4.20 -10.12 15.68
C ARG A 16 -3.46 -11.41 15.31
N GLU A 17 -4.12 -12.56 15.35
CA GLU A 17 -3.49 -13.84 14.96
C GLU A 17 -3.08 -13.86 13.49
N VAL A 18 -3.94 -13.41 12.58
CA VAL A 18 -3.63 -13.34 11.14
C VAL A 18 -2.50 -12.35 10.86
N LEU A 19 -2.45 -11.20 11.56
CA LEU A 19 -1.39 -10.22 11.43
C LEU A 19 -0.07 -10.70 12.04
N VAL A 20 -0.10 -11.39 13.18
CA VAL A 20 1.09 -11.90 13.86
C VAL A 20 1.73 -13.06 13.09
N VAL A 21 0.94 -14.03 12.60
CA VAL A 21 1.46 -15.19 11.86
C VAL A 21 2.08 -14.80 10.51
N ARG A 22 1.53 -13.79 9.81
CA ARG A 22 2.15 -13.29 8.56
C ARG A 22 3.36 -12.37 8.78
N SER A 23 3.46 -11.71 9.93
CA SER A 23 4.50 -10.72 10.23
C SER A 23 5.78 -11.34 10.81
N THR A 24 5.69 -12.39 11.63
CA THR A 24 6.83 -12.97 12.34
C THR A 24 7.77 -13.76 11.43
N HIS A 25 7.27 -14.52 10.46
CA HIS A 25 8.10 -15.38 9.60
C HIS A 25 9.04 -14.63 8.65
N SER A 26 8.68 -13.44 8.22
CA SER A 26 9.53 -12.67 7.29
C SER A 26 10.60 -11.84 7.99
N ARG A 27 10.40 -11.43 9.25
CA ARG A 27 11.37 -10.64 10.02
C ARG A 27 12.56 -11.45 10.52
N GLU A 28 12.37 -12.70 10.88
CA GLU A 28 13.44 -13.63 11.31
C GLU A 28 14.40 -14.01 10.17
N LEU A 29 14.00 -13.75 8.91
CA LEU A 29 14.80 -14.07 7.72
C LEU A 29 15.67 -12.91 7.23
N LEU A 30 15.50 -11.70 7.76
CA LEU A 30 16.21 -10.49 7.31
C LEU A 30 17.32 -10.13 8.29
N ASP A 31 18.52 -9.89 7.76
CA ASP A 31 19.62 -9.32 8.53
C ASP A 31 19.75 -7.80 8.31
N GLU A 32 20.67 -7.18 9.03
CA GLU A 32 20.92 -5.74 8.96
C GLU A 32 21.29 -5.28 7.54
N LEU A 33 22.06 -6.08 6.81
CA LEU A 33 22.44 -5.74 5.43
C LEU A 33 21.22 -5.75 4.49
N ASP A 34 20.29 -6.69 4.66
CA ASP A 34 19.05 -6.74 3.89
C ASP A 34 18.23 -5.45 4.13
N LEU A 35 18.13 -5.00 5.38
CA LEU A 35 17.40 -3.79 5.73
C LEU A 35 18.08 -2.51 5.21
N GLN A 36 19.40 -2.45 5.24
CA GLN A 36 20.15 -1.35 4.64
C GLN A 36 19.93 -1.28 3.12
N ILE A 37 19.94 -2.43 2.43
CA ILE A 37 19.62 -2.49 0.99
C ILE A 37 18.20 -1.99 0.74
N LEU A 38 17.21 -2.48 1.51
CA LEU A 38 15.81 -2.07 1.36
C LEU A 38 15.62 -0.57 1.61
N ASP A 39 16.28 0.00 2.62
CA ASP A 39 16.16 1.42 2.91
C ASP A 39 16.73 2.29 1.79
N MET A 40 17.85 1.88 1.19
CA MET A 40 18.44 2.59 0.06
C MET A 40 17.56 2.53 -1.19
N ILE A 41 17.08 1.33 -1.59
CA ILE A 41 16.24 1.19 -2.79
C ILE A 41 14.84 1.78 -2.60
N LYS A 42 14.32 1.80 -1.39
CA LYS A 42 13.09 2.51 -1.03
C LYS A 42 13.20 4.02 -1.28
N GLY A 43 14.37 4.60 -0.97
CA GLY A 43 14.65 6.02 -1.21
C GLY A 43 14.94 6.34 -2.68
N ASN A 44 15.66 5.45 -3.36
CA ASN A 44 15.99 5.60 -4.78
C ASN A 44 16.12 4.24 -5.47
N ALA A 45 15.06 3.80 -6.14
CA ALA A 45 15.03 2.53 -6.87
C ALA A 45 15.93 2.49 -8.12
N ARG A 46 16.53 3.62 -8.53
CA ARG A 46 17.45 3.70 -9.69
C ARG A 46 18.92 3.41 -9.32
N LEU A 47 19.23 3.21 -8.04
CA LEU A 47 20.57 2.86 -7.61
C LEU A 47 21.03 1.56 -8.28
N SER A 48 22.19 1.62 -8.91
CA SER A 48 22.83 0.43 -9.48
C SER A 48 23.41 -0.47 -8.39
N ILE A 49 23.60 -1.74 -8.70
CA ILE A 49 24.26 -2.71 -7.79
C ILE A 49 25.65 -2.20 -7.37
N ARG A 50 26.38 -1.51 -8.25
CA ARG A 50 27.70 -0.95 -7.93
C ARG A 50 27.64 0.21 -6.94
N GLU A 51 26.62 1.07 -7.06
CA GLU A 51 26.39 2.17 -6.10
C GLU A 51 26.00 1.65 -4.73
N LEU A 52 25.07 0.69 -4.67
CA LEU A 52 24.70 0.01 -3.42
C LEU A 52 25.92 -0.67 -2.77
N ALA A 53 26.71 -1.39 -3.56
CA ALA A 53 27.92 -2.08 -3.08
C ALA A 53 28.95 -1.10 -2.49
N ARG A 54 29.16 0.03 -3.15
CA ARG A 54 30.07 1.09 -2.67
C ARG A 54 29.54 1.70 -1.36
N ALA A 55 28.27 2.07 -1.32
CA ALA A 55 27.66 2.70 -0.15
C ALA A 55 27.69 1.77 1.09
N LEU A 56 27.40 0.49 0.88
CA LEU A 56 27.33 -0.51 1.95
C LEU A 56 28.67 -1.20 2.24
N LYS A 57 29.75 -0.81 1.55
CA LYS A 57 31.09 -1.41 1.66
C LYS A 57 31.06 -2.94 1.51
N ARG A 58 30.36 -3.43 0.50
CA ARG A 58 30.23 -4.85 0.14
C ARG A 58 30.60 -5.08 -1.33
N SER A 59 30.84 -6.33 -1.70
CA SER A 59 31.06 -6.65 -3.12
C SER A 59 29.75 -6.59 -3.91
N PRO A 60 29.79 -6.21 -5.20
CA PRO A 60 28.60 -6.21 -6.05
C PRO A 60 27.88 -7.55 -6.13
N SER A 61 28.62 -8.66 -6.08
CA SER A 61 28.05 -10.00 -6.10
C SER A 61 27.24 -10.32 -4.84
N VAL A 62 27.67 -9.83 -3.67
CA VAL A 62 26.92 -9.96 -2.43
C VAL A 62 25.61 -9.18 -2.49
N ILE A 63 25.68 -7.92 -2.92
CA ILE A 63 24.47 -7.07 -3.04
C ILE A 63 23.50 -7.68 -4.05
N HIS A 64 23.97 -8.10 -5.23
CA HIS A 64 23.12 -8.72 -6.24
C HIS A 64 22.39 -9.97 -5.70
N ARG A 65 23.11 -10.87 -5.03
CA ARG A 65 22.52 -12.08 -4.45
C ARG A 65 21.47 -11.75 -3.39
N ARG A 66 21.73 -10.74 -2.55
CA ARG A 66 20.78 -10.29 -1.50
C ARG A 66 19.52 -9.69 -2.12
N LEU A 67 19.67 -8.80 -3.08
CA LEU A 67 18.55 -8.17 -3.76
C LEU A 67 17.67 -9.22 -4.47
N LYS A 68 18.28 -10.15 -5.20
CA LYS A 68 17.57 -11.28 -5.82
C LYS A 68 16.86 -12.19 -4.80
N ARG A 69 17.41 -12.34 -3.60
CA ARG A 69 16.75 -13.06 -2.52
C ARG A 69 15.51 -12.30 -2.02
N LEU A 70 15.61 -10.98 -1.82
CA LEU A 70 14.52 -10.13 -1.37
C LEU A 70 13.36 -10.09 -2.39
N GLU A 71 13.69 -10.05 -3.70
CA GLU A 71 12.72 -10.17 -4.78
C GLU A 71 12.01 -11.54 -4.76
N ARG A 72 12.76 -12.65 -4.65
CA ARG A 72 12.20 -14.00 -4.60
C ARG A 72 11.32 -14.25 -3.38
N LEU A 73 11.65 -13.64 -2.24
CA LEU A 73 10.83 -13.68 -1.03
C LEU A 73 9.57 -12.79 -1.13
N GLY A 74 9.40 -12.03 -2.21
CA GLY A 74 8.28 -11.11 -2.40
C GLY A 74 8.33 -9.88 -1.48
N ILE A 75 9.47 -9.64 -0.79
CA ILE A 75 9.67 -8.45 0.05
C ILE A 75 9.81 -7.23 -0.86
N VAL A 76 10.60 -7.34 -1.92
CA VAL A 76 10.60 -6.39 -3.03
C VAL A 76 9.61 -6.91 -4.08
N LYS A 77 8.45 -6.27 -4.17
CA LYS A 77 7.38 -6.66 -5.10
C LYS A 77 7.60 -6.14 -6.52
N GLY A 78 8.43 -5.11 -6.68
CA GLY A 78 8.70 -4.47 -7.96
C GLY A 78 9.32 -3.09 -7.79
N TYR A 79 9.58 -2.45 -8.92
CA TYR A 79 10.12 -1.10 -9.02
C TYR A 79 9.19 -0.28 -9.90
N THR A 80 8.82 0.92 -9.46
CA THR A 80 7.93 1.80 -10.21
C THR A 80 8.36 3.26 -10.08
N ALA A 81 7.97 4.07 -11.07
CA ALA A 81 8.11 5.51 -10.99
C ALA A 81 6.95 6.10 -10.17
N LEU A 82 7.25 7.04 -9.30
CA LEU A 82 6.23 7.87 -8.66
C LEU A 82 5.88 9.02 -9.61
N LEU A 83 4.62 9.09 -10.01
CA LEU A 83 4.12 10.08 -10.95
C LEU A 83 3.26 11.12 -10.22
N ASP A 84 3.42 12.38 -10.62
CA ASP A 84 2.52 13.46 -10.21
C ASP A 84 1.29 13.46 -11.14
N TYR A 85 0.25 12.77 -10.72
CA TYR A 85 -0.99 12.63 -11.50
C TYR A 85 -1.67 13.97 -11.74
N THR A 86 -1.53 14.94 -10.83
CA THR A 86 -2.10 16.28 -11.01
C THR A 86 -1.47 16.97 -12.19
N LYS A 87 -0.13 16.87 -12.35
CA LYS A 87 0.56 17.41 -13.54
C LYS A 87 0.23 16.68 -14.83
N LEU A 88 -0.25 15.45 -14.74
CA LEU A 88 -0.74 14.69 -15.88
C LEU A 88 -2.22 14.96 -16.21
N GLY A 89 -2.86 15.91 -15.49
CA GLY A 89 -4.25 16.27 -15.73
C GLY A 89 -5.27 15.51 -14.86
N TYR A 90 -4.83 14.59 -13.99
CA TYR A 90 -5.70 13.84 -13.08
C TYR A 90 -5.78 14.55 -11.72
N GLY A 91 -6.51 15.67 -11.69
CA GLY A 91 -6.60 16.53 -10.50
C GLY A 91 -7.67 16.11 -9.48
N ILE A 92 -8.56 15.19 -9.82
CA ILE A 92 -9.63 14.73 -8.93
C ILE A 92 -9.22 13.41 -8.26
N HIS A 93 -8.91 13.48 -6.99
CA HIS A 93 -8.65 12.31 -6.16
C HIS A 93 -9.87 12.03 -5.30
N ALA A 94 -10.30 10.78 -5.18
CA ALA A 94 -11.43 10.42 -4.35
C ALA A 94 -11.17 9.15 -3.53
N LEU A 95 -11.73 9.14 -2.31
CA LEU A 95 -11.89 7.95 -1.48
C LEU A 95 -13.36 7.54 -1.57
N THR A 96 -13.62 6.35 -2.07
CA THR A 96 -14.96 5.77 -2.10
C THR A 96 -15.02 4.55 -1.19
N LEU A 97 -16.01 4.55 -0.31
CA LEU A 97 -16.35 3.43 0.56
C LEU A 97 -17.56 2.71 -0.03
N LEU A 98 -17.53 1.39 -0.07
CA LEU A 98 -18.57 0.55 -0.64
C LEU A 98 -19.06 -0.45 0.38
N GLN A 99 -20.38 -0.59 0.47
CA GLN A 99 -21.03 -1.68 1.16
C GLN A 99 -21.46 -2.72 0.14
N VAL A 100 -21.03 -3.97 0.33
CA VAL A 100 -21.19 -5.07 -0.63
C VAL A 100 -21.85 -6.26 0.06
N GLU A 101 -22.53 -7.12 -0.69
CA GLU A 101 -23.00 -8.41 -0.15
C GLU A 101 -21.80 -9.32 0.15
N GLY A 102 -21.76 -9.88 1.38
CA GLY A 102 -20.57 -10.56 1.92
C GLY A 102 -20.00 -11.66 1.03
N GLU A 103 -20.85 -12.47 0.37
CA GLU A 103 -20.40 -13.54 -0.54
C GLU A 103 -19.79 -13.02 -1.85
N HIS A 104 -20.02 -11.74 -2.21
CA HIS A 104 -19.55 -11.11 -3.44
C HIS A 104 -18.41 -10.11 -3.25
N ILE A 105 -17.90 -9.91 -2.03
CA ILE A 105 -16.82 -8.95 -1.74
C ILE A 105 -15.61 -9.20 -2.65
N THR A 106 -15.10 -10.43 -2.69
CA THR A 106 -13.92 -10.78 -3.50
C THR A 106 -14.12 -10.56 -5.00
N ASP A 107 -15.33 -10.77 -5.52
CA ASP A 107 -15.61 -10.55 -6.94
C ASP A 107 -15.65 -9.06 -7.28
N VAL A 108 -16.24 -8.25 -6.39
CA VAL A 108 -16.25 -6.78 -6.52
C VAL A 108 -14.84 -6.21 -6.40
N GLU A 109 -14.04 -6.68 -5.45
CA GLU A 109 -12.63 -6.28 -5.32
C GLU A 109 -11.84 -6.55 -6.61
N ARG A 110 -11.99 -7.76 -7.16
CA ARG A 110 -11.30 -8.17 -8.40
C ARG A 110 -11.72 -7.31 -9.58
N MET A 111 -13.01 -6.98 -9.69
CA MET A 111 -13.54 -6.09 -10.71
C MET A 111 -12.94 -4.68 -10.56
N LEU A 112 -12.97 -4.10 -9.34
CA LEU A 112 -12.44 -2.77 -9.07
C LEU A 112 -10.94 -2.67 -9.30
N ALA A 113 -10.19 -3.72 -8.97
CA ALA A 113 -8.74 -3.77 -9.19
C ALA A 113 -8.32 -3.73 -10.68
N GLN A 114 -9.25 -4.00 -11.61
CA GLN A 114 -8.99 -3.89 -13.06
C GLN A 114 -9.32 -2.51 -13.65
N GLU A 115 -9.96 -1.66 -12.88
CA GLU A 115 -10.34 -0.31 -13.33
C GLU A 115 -9.13 0.61 -13.41
N ALA A 116 -8.90 1.22 -14.57
CA ALA A 116 -7.71 2.05 -14.83
C ALA A 116 -7.59 3.28 -13.90
N ASN A 117 -8.71 3.81 -13.44
CA ASN A 117 -8.76 4.96 -12.54
C ASN A 117 -8.64 4.57 -11.06
N VAL A 118 -8.68 3.27 -10.74
CA VAL A 118 -8.54 2.75 -9.37
C VAL A 118 -7.07 2.54 -9.07
N ARG A 119 -6.57 3.27 -8.09
CA ARG A 119 -5.19 3.27 -7.63
C ARG A 119 -4.94 2.25 -6.53
N ALA A 120 -5.95 2.05 -5.68
CA ALA A 120 -5.89 1.08 -4.59
C ALA A 120 -7.29 0.54 -4.27
N VAL A 121 -7.34 -0.73 -3.89
CA VAL A 121 -8.53 -1.41 -3.37
C VAL A 121 -8.13 -2.04 -2.04
N TYR A 122 -8.94 -1.82 -1.02
CA TYR A 122 -8.74 -2.35 0.33
C TYR A 122 -10.02 -3.02 0.80
N ASP A 123 -9.90 -4.24 1.31
CA ASP A 123 -10.87 -4.86 2.19
C ASP A 123 -10.73 -4.21 3.58
N ILE A 124 -11.80 -3.71 4.14
CA ILE A 124 -11.79 -2.97 5.40
C ILE A 124 -12.82 -3.51 6.39
N THR A 125 -12.56 -3.35 7.66
CA THR A 125 -13.52 -3.66 8.73
C THR A 125 -14.41 -2.45 9.02
N GLY A 126 -15.64 -2.67 9.47
CA GLY A 126 -16.57 -1.62 9.93
C GLY A 126 -17.88 -1.61 9.17
N GLU A 127 -18.48 -0.44 8.99
CA GLU A 127 -19.77 -0.26 8.30
C GLU A 127 -19.68 -0.55 6.79
N TYR A 128 -18.52 -0.35 6.19
CA TYR A 128 -18.24 -0.57 4.78
C TYR A 128 -17.23 -1.72 4.63
N ASP A 129 -17.35 -2.45 3.54
CA ASP A 129 -16.54 -3.63 3.26
C ASP A 129 -15.30 -3.30 2.42
N ILE A 130 -15.42 -2.35 1.47
CA ILE A 130 -14.34 -2.01 0.54
C ILE A 130 -14.08 -0.51 0.56
N ALA A 131 -12.79 -0.12 0.58
CA ALA A 131 -12.33 1.23 0.34
C ALA A 131 -11.49 1.29 -0.93
N ILE A 132 -11.78 2.23 -1.83
CA ILE A 132 -10.98 2.45 -3.04
C ILE A 132 -10.45 3.88 -3.09
N ILE A 133 -9.20 4.01 -3.57
CA ILE A 133 -8.61 5.30 -3.93
C ILE A 133 -8.61 5.39 -5.45
N THR A 134 -9.21 6.46 -5.96
CA THR A 134 -9.36 6.70 -7.40
C THR A 134 -8.82 8.06 -7.81
N VAL A 135 -8.45 8.18 -9.09
CA VAL A 135 -8.00 9.44 -9.70
C VAL A 135 -8.70 9.67 -11.04
N PHE A 136 -9.15 10.92 -11.29
CA PHE A 136 -9.87 11.30 -12.49
C PHE A 136 -9.41 12.67 -12.99
N SER A 137 -9.67 12.97 -14.27
CA SER A 137 -9.38 14.28 -14.85
C SER A 137 -10.49 15.30 -14.51
N SER A 138 -11.70 14.85 -14.23
CA SER A 138 -12.86 15.70 -13.93
C SER A 138 -13.84 15.05 -12.96
N VAL A 139 -14.67 15.90 -12.33
CA VAL A 139 -15.78 15.45 -11.47
C VAL A 139 -16.82 14.66 -12.30
N SER A 140 -17.00 15.00 -13.57
CA SER A 140 -17.91 14.28 -14.48
C SER A 140 -17.47 12.84 -14.72
N GLU A 141 -16.16 12.59 -14.86
CA GLU A 141 -15.62 11.22 -14.97
C GLU A 141 -15.82 10.43 -13.68
N LEU A 142 -15.57 11.06 -12.51
CA LEU A 142 -15.84 10.46 -11.22
C LEU A 142 -17.32 10.09 -11.09
N ASP A 143 -18.24 11.00 -11.40
CA ASP A 143 -19.69 10.76 -11.34
C ASP A 143 -20.09 9.57 -12.25
N SER A 144 -19.55 9.55 -13.47
CA SER A 144 -19.80 8.47 -14.44
C SER A 144 -19.29 7.12 -13.93
N PHE A 145 -18.10 7.11 -13.31
CA PHE A 145 -17.52 5.92 -12.68
C PHE A 145 -18.42 5.42 -11.53
N ILE A 146 -18.81 6.30 -10.60
CA ILE A 146 -19.66 5.93 -9.46
C ILE A 146 -21.01 5.38 -9.95
N LYS A 147 -21.66 6.03 -10.91
CA LYS A 147 -22.91 5.54 -11.51
C LYS A 147 -22.75 4.17 -12.18
N ARG A 148 -21.58 3.90 -12.75
CA ARG A 148 -21.29 2.61 -13.39
C ARG A 148 -21.10 1.50 -12.36
N ILE A 149 -20.32 1.71 -11.31
CA ILE A 149 -20.10 0.69 -10.28
C ILE A 149 -21.37 0.41 -9.47
N LEU A 150 -22.23 1.41 -9.24
CA LEU A 150 -23.51 1.23 -8.54
C LEU A 150 -24.55 0.42 -9.35
N LYS A 151 -24.28 0.11 -10.62
CA LYS A 151 -25.11 -0.83 -11.39
C LYS A 151 -24.79 -2.30 -11.09
N VAL A 152 -23.69 -2.56 -10.40
CA VAL A 152 -23.32 -3.91 -9.96
C VAL A 152 -24.30 -4.35 -8.86
N PRO A 153 -25.06 -5.45 -9.04
CA PRO A 153 -26.17 -5.81 -8.14
C PRO A 153 -25.76 -5.97 -6.67
N TYR A 154 -24.52 -6.36 -6.43
CA TYR A 154 -23.99 -6.66 -5.11
C TYR A 154 -23.48 -5.45 -4.34
N ILE A 155 -23.39 -4.28 -4.97
CA ILE A 155 -23.01 -3.04 -4.30
C ILE A 155 -24.27 -2.36 -3.78
N LYS A 156 -24.47 -2.40 -2.45
CA LYS A 156 -25.67 -1.87 -1.76
C LYS A 156 -25.64 -0.36 -1.60
N ARG A 157 -24.45 0.17 -1.29
CA ARG A 157 -24.26 1.58 -0.94
C ARG A 157 -22.84 2.03 -1.26
N SER A 158 -22.69 3.30 -1.62
CA SER A 158 -21.38 3.96 -1.72
C SER A 158 -21.39 5.32 -1.01
N VAL A 159 -20.24 5.69 -0.46
CA VAL A 159 -19.95 7.05 0.01
C VAL A 159 -18.65 7.48 -0.63
N THR A 160 -18.70 8.56 -1.41
CA THR A 160 -17.53 9.10 -2.12
C THR A 160 -17.14 10.45 -1.53
N ASN A 161 -15.89 10.56 -1.13
CA ASN A 161 -15.28 11.76 -0.59
C ASN A 161 -14.21 12.25 -1.57
N ILE A 162 -14.36 13.48 -2.08
CA ILE A 162 -13.31 14.12 -2.88
C ILE A 162 -12.20 14.58 -1.94
N ILE A 163 -10.97 14.19 -2.24
CA ILE A 163 -9.78 14.55 -1.47
C ILE A 163 -9.38 15.96 -1.88
N LEU A 164 -9.57 16.93 -0.99
CA LEU A 164 -9.26 18.33 -1.25
C LEU A 164 -7.77 18.61 -1.32
N ARG A 165 -6.96 17.86 -0.55
CA ARG A 165 -5.51 18.01 -0.52
C ARG A 165 -4.84 16.71 -0.08
N VAL A 166 -3.85 16.29 -0.80
CA VAL A 166 -2.96 15.20 -0.42
C VAL A 166 -1.82 15.78 0.42
N VAL A 167 -1.80 15.49 1.71
CA VAL A 167 -0.74 15.96 2.64
C VAL A 167 0.47 15.04 2.57
N LYS A 168 0.21 13.73 2.46
CA LYS A 168 1.24 12.70 2.31
C LYS A 168 0.65 11.52 1.56
N ASP A 169 1.34 11.10 0.52
CA ASP A 169 1.04 9.90 -0.25
C ASP A 169 2.37 9.22 -0.60
N SER A 170 2.85 8.43 0.32
CA SER A 170 4.10 7.68 0.16
C SER A 170 3.83 6.20 0.23
N PRO A 171 4.23 5.42 -0.76
CA PRO A 171 4.10 3.97 -0.74
C PRO A 171 5.01 3.31 0.31
N ASN A 172 5.95 4.07 0.86
CA ASN A 172 6.95 3.57 1.78
C ASN A 172 6.78 4.14 3.19
N ILE A 173 6.94 3.26 4.17
CA ILE A 173 7.06 3.61 5.59
C ILE A 173 8.54 3.58 6.03
N GLY A 174 8.84 4.17 7.19
CA GLY A 174 10.15 3.98 7.83
C GLY A 174 10.40 2.51 8.14
N LEU A 175 11.55 1.98 7.74
CA LEU A 175 11.99 0.65 8.17
C LEU A 175 12.78 0.82 9.46
N SER A 176 12.38 0.10 10.52
CA SER A 176 13.10 0.06 11.78
C SER A 176 13.38 -1.38 12.16
N LEU A 177 14.62 -1.68 12.47
CA LEU A 177 14.95 -2.87 13.27
C LEU A 177 14.33 -2.66 14.66
N SER A 178 13.57 -3.62 15.14
CA SER A 178 13.02 -3.62 16.50
C SER A 178 14.16 -3.42 17.50
N GLY A 179 14.28 -2.21 18.06
CA GLY A 179 15.36 -1.82 18.94
C GLY A 179 15.81 -0.37 18.78
N GLY A 180 15.01 0.50 18.20
CA GLY A 180 15.11 1.93 18.45
C GLY A 180 16.27 2.69 17.81
N PHE A 181 16.43 2.61 16.50
CA PHE A 181 17.13 3.66 15.76
C PHE A 181 16.23 4.18 14.64
N PRO A 182 15.69 5.40 14.74
CA PRO A 182 15.17 6.08 13.57
C PRO A 182 16.35 6.35 12.64
N LEU A 183 16.36 5.73 11.47
CA LEU A 183 17.29 6.10 10.40
C LEU A 183 17.03 7.59 10.11
N ARG A 184 18.00 8.44 10.40
CA ARG A 184 17.95 9.86 10.09
C ARG A 184 17.74 10.01 8.58
N THR A 185 16.64 10.61 8.21
CA THR A 185 16.48 11.15 6.86
C THR A 185 17.61 12.16 6.63
N PRO A 186 18.36 12.09 5.53
CA PRO A 186 19.28 13.15 5.18
C PRO A 186 18.50 14.46 5.07
N PRO A 187 19.06 15.60 5.51
CA PRO A 187 18.41 16.89 5.38
C PRO A 187 18.10 17.14 3.92
N GLY A 188 16.84 17.48 3.63
CA GLY A 188 16.37 17.76 2.30
C GLY A 188 17.24 18.82 1.63
N GLY A 189 17.80 18.47 0.50
CA GLY A 189 18.40 19.43 -0.42
C GLY A 189 17.30 20.36 -0.91
N THR A 190 17.35 21.60 -0.46
CA THR A 190 16.69 22.73 -1.09
C THR A 190 17.30 22.93 -2.48
N ASN A 191 16.49 22.75 -3.51
CA ASN A 191 16.46 23.59 -4.72
C ASN A 191 15.17 23.35 -5.48
#